data_92cc1989366de1f987ac62c997fc4221
#
_entry.id   92cc1989366de1f987ac62c997fc4221
#
_cell.length_a   1.000
_cell.length_b   1.000
_cell.length_c   1.000
_cell.angle_alpha   90.00
_cell.angle_beta   90.00
_cell.angle_gamma   90.00
#
_symmetry.space_group_name_H-M   'P 1'
#
loop_
_entity.id
_entity.type
_entity.pdbx_description
1 polymer ?
#
loop_
_entity_poly.entity_id
_entity_poly.type
_entity_poly.pdbx_seq_one_letter_code
_entity_poly.pdbx_strand_id
1 'polypeptide(L)'
;MNTDIIQNFRTAIADFHVNKNDTFKQTVQFTDEHSQPIDLSVYTFAKMQLKENENSESILQFTSTGITHYINLSGSTVGIISIGCTVPLSIPAFSYRYDLQFNNTTVFETISKGKFKIVQDITT
;
A
#
# COMPACT_ATOMS: atom_id res chain seq x y z
N MET A 1 -16.84 -4.10 -0.41
CA MET A 1 -15.37 -4.12 -0.30
C MET A 1 -14.97 -4.23 1.17
N ASN A 2 -14.08 -5.14 1.47
CA ASN A 2 -13.61 -5.32 2.84
C ASN A 2 -12.47 -4.35 3.14
N THR A 3 -12.44 -3.88 4.38
CA THR A 3 -11.33 -3.07 4.86
C THR A 3 -10.45 -3.95 5.73
N ASP A 4 -9.20 -4.10 5.33
CA ASP A 4 -8.23 -4.84 6.12
C ASP A 4 -7.75 -4.00 7.29
N ILE A 5 -7.55 -4.64 8.43
CA ILE A 5 -7.11 -3.98 9.65
C ILE A 5 -5.64 -4.31 9.88
N ILE A 6 -4.82 -3.28 10.01
CA ILE A 6 -3.41 -3.42 10.33
C ILE A 6 -3.19 -2.83 11.72
N GLN A 7 -2.80 -3.68 12.65
CA GLN A 7 -2.52 -3.26 14.03
C GLN A 7 -1.04 -3.04 14.26
N ASN A 8 -0.71 -2.24 15.27
CA ASN A 8 0.68 -1.95 15.63
C ASN A 8 1.45 -1.41 14.45
N PHE A 9 0.97 -0.30 13.94
CA PHE A 9 1.37 0.23 12.64
C PHE A 9 2.86 0.50 12.48
N ARG A 10 3.63 0.49 13.53
CA ARG A 10 5.09 0.64 13.43
C ARG A 10 5.68 -0.55 12.71
N THR A 11 5.93 -0.40 11.43
CA THR A 11 6.48 -1.44 10.57
C THR A 11 5.62 -2.70 10.59
N ALA A 12 4.32 -2.51 10.51
CA ALA A 12 3.38 -3.63 10.40
C ALA A 12 3.66 -4.43 9.11
N ILE A 13 3.45 -5.73 9.16
CA ILE A 13 3.61 -6.61 8.00
C ILE A 13 2.23 -7.00 7.51
N ALA A 14 1.96 -6.70 6.25
CA ALA A 14 0.71 -7.06 5.59
C ALA A 14 0.99 -7.43 4.14
N ASP A 15 0.24 -8.36 3.60
CA ASP A 15 0.45 -8.83 2.24
C ASP A 15 -0.73 -8.46 1.34
N PHE A 16 -0.42 -8.19 0.08
CA PHE A 16 -1.42 -7.91 -0.96
C PHE A 16 -1.40 -9.02 -2.01
N HIS A 17 -2.56 -9.32 -2.55
CA HIS A 17 -2.72 -10.30 -3.64
C HIS A 17 -3.56 -9.68 -4.74
N VAL A 18 -3.02 -9.62 -5.94
CA VAL A 18 -3.69 -9.00 -7.09
C VAL A 18 -3.48 -9.88 -8.31
N ASN A 19 -4.51 -10.03 -9.14
CA ASN A 19 -4.36 -10.72 -10.41
C ASN A 19 -3.73 -9.80 -11.44
N LYS A 20 -2.79 -10.36 -12.21
CA LYS A 20 -2.18 -9.62 -13.31
C LYS A 20 -3.24 -9.21 -14.32
N ASN A 21 -3.10 -8.03 -14.87
CA ASN A 21 -3.99 -7.42 -15.84
C ASN A 21 -5.34 -6.97 -15.26
N ASP A 22 -5.47 -6.98 -13.94
CA ASP A 22 -6.64 -6.41 -13.28
C ASP A 22 -6.30 -5.04 -12.71
N THR A 23 -7.33 -4.19 -12.62
CA THR A 23 -7.26 -3.04 -11.73
C THR A 23 -7.52 -3.53 -10.31
N PHE A 24 -7.06 -2.79 -9.32
CA PHE A 24 -7.40 -3.14 -7.94
C PHE A 24 -7.59 -1.89 -7.09
N LYS A 25 -8.25 -2.09 -5.98
CA LYS A 25 -8.38 -1.09 -4.92
C LYS A 25 -8.42 -1.85 -3.61
N GLN A 26 -7.47 -1.58 -2.74
CA GLN A 26 -7.38 -2.19 -1.42
C GLN A 26 -7.52 -1.09 -0.39
N THR A 27 -8.49 -1.24 0.50
CA THR A 27 -8.67 -0.29 1.61
C THR A 27 -8.13 -0.95 2.87
N VAL A 28 -7.30 -0.23 3.61
CA VAL A 28 -6.72 -0.71 4.86
C VAL A 28 -6.97 0.31 5.96
N GLN A 29 -7.08 -0.17 7.17
CA GLN A 29 -7.18 0.66 8.36
C GLN A 29 -6.07 0.32 9.33
N PHE A 30 -5.35 1.33 9.79
CA PHE A 30 -4.30 1.16 10.78
C PHE A 30 -4.89 1.42 12.17
N THR A 31 -4.65 0.48 13.06
CA THR A 31 -5.12 0.58 14.46
C THR A 31 -3.95 0.38 15.40
N ASP A 32 -4.10 0.88 16.62
CA ASP A 32 -3.14 0.59 17.68
C ASP A 32 -3.39 -0.81 18.29
N GLU A 33 -2.62 -1.16 19.29
CA GLU A 33 -2.73 -2.47 19.96
C GLU A 33 -4.06 -2.68 20.68
N HIS A 34 -4.83 -1.62 20.88
CA HIS A 34 -6.16 -1.67 21.50
C HIS A 34 -7.28 -1.61 20.48
N SER A 35 -6.96 -1.81 19.20
CA SER A 35 -7.91 -1.77 18.08
C SER A 35 -8.53 -0.39 17.87
N GLN A 36 -7.89 0.66 18.34
CA GLN A 36 -8.34 2.03 18.12
C GLN A 36 -7.72 2.58 16.83
N PRO A 37 -8.51 3.29 16.00
CA PRO A 37 -7.96 3.89 14.79
C PRO A 37 -6.81 4.84 15.10
N ILE A 38 -5.79 4.82 14.24
CA ILE A 38 -4.65 5.71 14.36
C ILE A 38 -4.84 6.90 13.44
N ASP A 39 -4.70 8.12 13.98
CA ASP A 39 -4.78 9.33 13.19
C ASP A 39 -3.48 9.50 12.39
N LEU A 40 -3.58 9.38 11.07
CA LEU A 40 -2.45 9.54 10.16
C LEU A 40 -2.44 10.89 9.47
N SER A 41 -3.34 11.80 9.88
CA SER A 41 -3.48 13.10 9.21
C SER A 41 -2.28 14.03 9.38
N VAL A 42 -1.38 13.72 10.30
CA VAL A 42 -0.13 14.45 10.46
C VAL A 42 0.79 14.27 9.23
N TYR A 43 0.61 13.19 8.49
CA TYR A 43 1.39 12.94 7.29
C TYR A 43 0.70 13.53 6.07
N THR A 44 1.47 14.23 5.25
CA THR A 44 0.94 14.91 4.06
C THR A 44 1.19 14.15 2.78
N PHE A 45 2.04 13.12 2.81
CA PHE A 45 2.40 12.35 1.63
C PHE A 45 2.60 10.88 2.01
N ALA A 46 2.21 9.99 1.10
CA ALA A 46 2.44 8.56 1.24
C ALA A 46 2.98 7.99 -0.06
N LYS A 47 3.83 6.99 0.07
CA LYS A 47 4.46 6.33 -1.07
C LYS A 47 4.61 4.84 -0.77
N MET A 48 4.20 4.01 -1.73
CA MET A 48 4.45 2.57 -1.67
C MET A 48 5.27 2.16 -2.87
N GLN A 49 6.39 1.50 -2.63
CA GLN A 49 7.29 1.03 -3.69
C GLN A 49 7.28 -0.47 -3.74
N LEU A 50 7.21 -1.02 -4.96
CA LEU A 50 7.35 -2.45 -5.22
C LEU A 50 8.73 -2.75 -5.77
N LYS A 51 9.38 -3.77 -5.20
CA LYS A 51 10.72 -4.20 -5.59
C LYS A 51 10.75 -5.72 -5.71
N GLU A 52 11.61 -6.24 -6.56
CA GLU A 52 11.80 -7.68 -6.65
C GLU A 52 12.50 -8.23 -5.39
N ASN A 53 13.43 -7.45 -4.84
CA ASN A 53 14.10 -7.77 -3.56
C ASN A 53 14.54 -6.46 -2.91
N GLU A 54 15.08 -6.57 -1.70
CA GLU A 54 15.43 -5.40 -0.89
C GLU A 54 16.49 -4.50 -1.54
N ASN A 55 17.35 -5.06 -2.37
CA ASN A 55 18.46 -4.34 -2.98
C ASN A 55 18.18 -3.90 -4.41
N SER A 56 17.02 -4.24 -4.96
CA SER A 56 16.68 -3.85 -6.32
C SER A 56 16.02 -2.48 -6.36
N GLU A 57 15.97 -1.89 -7.54
CA GLU A 57 15.24 -0.65 -7.75
C GLU A 57 13.75 -0.90 -7.73
N SER A 58 13.00 0.15 -7.39
CA SER A 58 11.54 0.11 -7.45
C SER A 58 11.07 -0.06 -8.89
N ILE A 59 10.21 -1.04 -9.13
CA ILE A 59 9.62 -1.27 -10.46
C ILE A 59 8.25 -0.61 -10.60
N LEU A 60 7.64 -0.23 -9.49
CA LEU A 60 6.33 0.41 -9.49
C LEU A 60 6.17 1.20 -8.20
N GLN A 61 5.54 2.37 -8.30
CA GLN A 61 5.27 3.20 -7.14
C GLN A 61 3.81 3.64 -7.14
N PHE A 62 3.21 3.62 -5.95
CA PHE A 62 1.91 4.22 -5.68
C PHE A 62 2.17 5.41 -4.77
N THR A 63 1.60 6.56 -5.10
CA THR A 63 1.79 7.76 -4.28
C THR A 63 0.47 8.46 -4.01
N SER A 64 0.46 9.29 -2.97
CA SER A 64 -0.74 10.05 -2.62
C SER A 64 -1.04 11.18 -3.61
N THR A 65 -0.08 11.52 -4.48
CA THR A 65 -0.29 12.47 -5.59
C THR A 65 -0.48 11.76 -6.92
N GLY A 66 -0.39 10.43 -6.95
CA GLY A 66 -0.54 9.65 -8.17
C GLY A 66 -1.98 9.59 -8.65
N ILE A 67 -2.15 9.48 -9.97
CA ILE A 67 -3.45 9.34 -10.59
C ILE A 67 -3.65 7.90 -11.05
N THR A 68 -2.67 7.36 -11.77
CA THR A 68 -2.74 6.00 -12.31
C THR A 68 -2.49 4.94 -11.23
N HIS A 69 -1.51 5.19 -10.38
CA HIS A 69 -1.20 4.35 -9.22
C HIS A 69 -1.23 5.27 -8.01
N TYR A 70 -2.23 5.09 -7.15
CA TYR A 70 -2.56 6.11 -6.16
C TYR A 70 -2.66 5.54 -4.75
N ILE A 71 -2.51 6.45 -3.78
CA ILE A 71 -2.85 6.20 -2.38
C ILE A 71 -3.80 7.32 -1.98
N ASN A 72 -5.02 6.97 -1.59
CA ASN A 72 -6.01 7.95 -1.17
C ASN A 72 -5.95 8.12 0.34
N LEU A 73 -5.62 9.34 0.79
CA LEU A 73 -5.46 9.67 2.20
C LEU A 73 -6.71 10.31 2.82
N SER A 74 -7.83 10.34 2.11
CA SER A 74 -9.03 11.07 2.59
C SER A 74 -9.57 10.53 3.92
N GLY A 75 -9.34 9.26 4.24
CA GLY A 75 -9.74 8.66 5.51
C GLY A 75 -8.65 8.61 6.57
N SER A 76 -7.55 9.33 6.39
CA SER A 76 -6.36 9.21 7.24
C SER A 76 -6.60 9.62 8.69
N THR A 77 -7.59 10.46 8.99
CA THR A 77 -7.89 10.85 10.37
C THR A 77 -8.34 9.67 11.23
N VAL A 78 -8.87 8.63 10.62
CA VAL A 78 -9.25 7.40 11.29
C VAL A 78 -8.42 6.20 10.82
N GLY A 79 -7.24 6.48 10.28
CA GLY A 79 -6.28 5.46 9.89
C GLY A 79 -6.63 4.71 8.61
N ILE A 80 -7.57 5.20 7.82
CA ILE A 80 -8.02 4.51 6.60
C ILE A 80 -7.35 5.12 5.39
N ILE A 81 -6.75 4.26 4.57
CA ILE A 81 -6.21 4.64 3.27
C ILE A 81 -6.68 3.63 2.22
N SER A 82 -6.70 4.07 0.98
CA SER A 82 -6.98 3.19 -0.16
C SER A 82 -5.81 3.24 -1.12
N ILE A 83 -5.36 2.06 -1.56
CA ILE A 83 -4.26 1.91 -2.51
C ILE A 83 -4.84 1.24 -3.74
N GLY A 84 -4.57 1.79 -4.90
CA GLY A 84 -5.12 1.20 -6.09
C GLY A 84 -4.55 1.75 -7.38
N CYS A 85 -5.12 1.30 -8.48
CA CYS A 85 -4.72 1.75 -9.81
C CYS A 85 -5.96 1.91 -10.68
N THR A 86 -5.87 2.84 -11.62
CA THR A 86 -6.95 3.12 -12.58
C THR A 86 -6.75 2.39 -13.90
N VAL A 87 -5.61 1.75 -14.07
CA VAL A 87 -5.29 0.93 -15.24
C VAL A 87 -4.89 -0.47 -14.76
N PRO A 88 -5.05 -1.50 -15.61
CA PRO A 88 -4.63 -2.85 -15.23
C PRO A 88 -3.14 -2.92 -14.91
N LEU A 89 -2.79 -3.71 -13.89
CA LEU A 89 -1.39 -3.96 -13.56
C LEU A 89 -0.78 -4.90 -14.57
N SER A 90 0.21 -4.43 -15.30
CA SER A 90 0.83 -5.18 -16.41
C SER A 90 2.24 -5.68 -16.10
N ILE A 91 2.78 -5.38 -14.93
CA ILE A 91 4.10 -5.90 -14.55
C ILE A 91 4.04 -7.42 -14.38
N PRO A 92 5.16 -8.13 -14.54
CA PRO A 92 5.16 -9.59 -14.49
C PRO A 92 4.60 -10.16 -13.19
N ALA A 93 3.95 -11.32 -13.29
CA ALA A 93 3.53 -12.06 -12.11
C ALA A 93 4.75 -12.44 -11.27
N PHE A 94 4.72 -12.10 -10.00
CA PHE A 94 5.85 -12.29 -9.11
C PHE A 94 5.43 -11.93 -7.68
N SER A 95 6.18 -12.38 -6.69
CA SER A 95 5.97 -11.97 -5.31
C SER A 95 6.94 -10.83 -5.00
N TYR A 96 6.48 -9.59 -5.23
CA TYR A 96 7.28 -8.40 -4.98
C TYR A 96 7.31 -8.08 -3.50
N ARG A 97 8.32 -7.34 -3.08
CA ARG A 97 8.37 -6.74 -1.76
C ARG A 97 7.90 -5.31 -1.86
N TYR A 98 7.24 -4.81 -0.81
CA TYR A 98 6.82 -3.42 -0.78
C TYR A 98 7.18 -2.77 0.54
N ASP A 99 7.37 -1.46 0.47
CA ASP A 99 7.45 -0.58 1.63
C ASP A 99 6.38 0.49 1.46
N LEU A 100 5.63 0.74 2.52
CA LEU A 100 4.70 1.86 2.57
C LEU A 100 5.23 2.89 3.54
N GLN A 101 5.61 4.05 3.02
CA GLN A 101 6.19 5.13 3.79
C GLN A 101 5.23 6.31 3.83
N PHE A 102 5.04 6.84 5.02
CA PHE A 102 4.32 8.09 5.22
C PHE A 102 5.32 9.16 5.61
N ASN A 103 5.10 10.38 5.13
CA ASN A 103 5.99 11.47 5.50
C ASN A 103 5.26 12.81 5.55
N ASN A 104 5.90 13.73 6.22
CA ASN A 104 5.60 15.15 6.15
C ASN A 104 6.93 15.87 5.90
N THR A 105 7.00 17.19 6.10
CA THR A 105 8.20 17.94 5.77
C THR A 105 9.42 17.56 6.62
N THR A 106 9.23 16.92 7.77
CA THR A 106 10.32 16.64 8.71
C THR A 106 10.45 15.17 9.11
N VAL A 107 9.39 14.37 8.94
CA VAL A 107 9.36 12.99 9.41
C VAL A 107 9.06 12.05 8.25
N PHE A 108 9.86 10.97 8.15
CA PHE A 108 9.67 9.90 7.19
C PHE A 108 9.59 8.60 7.97
N GLU A 109 8.48 7.88 7.85
CA GLU A 109 8.28 6.62 8.57
C GLU A 109 7.76 5.53 7.65
N THR A 110 8.42 4.38 7.67
CA THR A 110 7.90 3.17 7.03
C THR A 110 6.96 2.52 8.02
N ILE A 111 5.67 2.52 7.70
CA ILE A 111 4.66 2.05 8.63
C ILE A 111 4.10 0.68 8.26
N SER A 112 4.39 0.20 7.05
CA SER A 112 3.98 -1.14 6.64
C SER A 112 4.94 -1.66 5.59
N LYS A 113 5.18 -2.95 5.61
CA LYS A 113 5.93 -3.64 4.57
C LYS A 113 5.45 -5.09 4.48
N GLY A 114 5.81 -5.76 3.42
CA GLY A 114 5.39 -7.14 3.21
C GLY A 114 5.55 -7.53 1.77
N LYS A 115 4.69 -8.43 1.33
CA LYS A 115 4.69 -8.94 -0.03
C LYS A 115 3.52 -8.36 -0.81
N PHE A 116 3.80 -8.03 -2.06
CA PHE A 116 2.77 -7.64 -3.01
C PHE A 116 2.82 -8.69 -4.12
N LYS A 117 1.91 -9.65 -4.04
CA LYS A 117 1.93 -10.79 -4.95
C LYS A 117 1.01 -10.53 -6.13
N ILE A 118 1.59 -10.56 -7.32
CA ILE A 118 0.84 -10.48 -8.57
C ILE A 118 0.75 -11.89 -9.13
N VAL A 119 -0.48 -12.38 -9.25
CA VAL A 119 -0.76 -13.75 -9.67
C VAL A 119 -1.12 -13.74 -11.14
N GLN A 120 -0.57 -14.68 -11.90
CA GLN A 120 -0.90 -14.84 -13.30
C GLN A 120 -2.39 -15.19 -13.44
N ASP A 121 -3.07 -14.43 -14.29
CA ASP A 121 -4.45 -14.74 -14.63
C ASP A 121 -4.44 -15.98 -15.52
N ILE A 122 -5.13 -17.02 -15.08
CA ILE A 122 -5.22 -18.28 -15.82
C ILE A 122 -6.57 -18.44 -16.52
N THR A 123 -7.38 -17.41 -16.51
CA THR A 123 -8.65 -17.41 -17.22
C THR A 123 -8.38 -17.38 -18.73
N THR A 124 -8.97 -18.27 -19.45
CA THR A 124 -8.83 -18.36 -20.89
C THR A 124 -10.13 -18.02 -21.59
#